data_771d7d683d50b6f9e415e93826a96ff0
#
_entry.id   771d7d683d50b6f9e415e93826a96ff0
#
_cell.length_a   1.000
_cell.length_b   1.000
_cell.length_c   1.000
_cell.angle_alpha   90.00
_cell.angle_beta   90.00
_cell.angle_gamma   90.00
#
_symmetry.space_group_name_H-M   'P 1'
#
loop_
_entity.id
_entity.type
_entity.pdbx_description
1 polymer ?
#
loop_
_entity_poly.entity_id
_entity_poly.type
_entity_poly.pdbx_seq_one_letter_code
_entity_poly.pdbx_strand_id
1 'polypeptide(L)'
;MNYVVRNALSEDLPRIEEIYAYAREFMRNTGNPNQWGTSNPPHEWLVDDIHQSLLHVIEDEKGIHGVFYFYIGEDPTYGEIEDGAWHYDATYGTIHRIASDGSGGILRTAVDFCAGLIDHIRIDTHHDNLVMQNAVAKLGFERSGIIHLANGSPRIAYERCICK
;
A
#
# COMPACT_ATOMS: atom_id res chain seq x y z
N MET A 1 3.00 19.95 5.10
CA MET A 1 3.95 19.02 5.77
C MET A 1 5.06 18.67 4.79
N ASN A 2 6.29 18.74 5.25
CA ASN A 2 7.46 18.53 4.38
C ASN A 2 7.95 17.08 4.46
N TYR A 3 7.15 16.17 3.92
CA TYR A 3 7.54 14.77 3.85
C TYR A 3 8.55 14.52 2.73
N VAL A 4 9.49 13.64 3.01
CA VAL A 4 10.45 13.11 2.05
C VAL A 4 10.25 11.60 1.97
N VAL A 5 10.24 11.07 0.75
CA VAL A 5 10.18 9.62 0.51
C VAL A 5 11.56 9.13 0.11
N ARG A 6 12.00 8.07 0.76
CA ARG A 6 13.29 7.41 0.42
C ARG A 6 13.18 5.90 0.59
N ASN A 7 14.14 5.19 0.05
CA ASN A 7 14.22 3.75 0.28
C ASN A 7 14.46 3.47 1.77
N ALA A 8 13.80 2.44 2.28
CA ALA A 8 14.03 1.97 3.63
C ALA A 8 15.41 1.33 3.75
N LEU A 9 16.06 1.50 4.89
CA LEU A 9 17.33 0.89 5.23
C LEU A 9 17.13 -0.11 6.37
N SER A 10 18.04 -1.05 6.51
CA SER A 10 17.95 -2.06 7.58
C SER A 10 17.86 -1.43 8.98
N GLU A 11 18.50 -0.30 9.19
CA GLU A 11 18.46 0.44 10.45
C GLU A 11 17.08 1.04 10.75
N ASP A 12 16.20 1.14 9.75
CA ASP A 12 14.84 1.66 9.92
C ASP A 12 13.87 0.59 10.45
N LEU A 13 14.25 -0.68 10.43
CA LEU A 13 13.34 -1.79 10.77
C LEU A 13 12.64 -1.65 12.11
N PRO A 14 13.31 -1.26 13.21
CA PRO A 14 12.60 -1.11 14.48
C PRO A 14 11.44 -0.11 14.39
N ARG A 15 11.66 1.03 13.73
CA ARG A 15 10.62 2.03 13.57
C ARG A 15 9.52 1.57 12.59
N ILE A 16 9.91 0.90 11.52
CA ILE A 16 8.96 0.33 10.54
C ILE A 16 8.01 -0.65 11.24
N GLU A 17 8.55 -1.51 12.10
CA GLU A 17 7.74 -2.49 12.81
C GLU A 17 6.80 -1.84 13.83
N GLU A 18 7.22 -0.76 14.48
CA GLU A 18 6.33 0.04 15.32
C GLU A 18 5.15 0.61 14.54
N ILE A 19 5.42 1.12 13.34
CA ILE A 19 4.37 1.68 12.47
C ILE A 19 3.38 0.60 12.05
N TYR A 20 3.86 -0.59 11.68
CA TYR A 20 2.98 -1.70 11.33
C TYR A 20 2.15 -2.17 12.53
N ALA A 21 2.74 -2.20 13.73
CA ALA A 21 2.01 -2.56 14.93
C ALA A 21 0.88 -1.55 15.21
N TYR A 22 1.16 -0.27 15.06
CA TYR A 22 0.15 0.78 15.19
C TYR A 22 -0.96 0.60 14.16
N ALA A 23 -0.59 0.32 12.90
CA ALA A 23 -1.55 0.15 11.83
C ALA A 23 -2.45 -1.07 12.05
N ARG A 24 -1.91 -2.19 12.55
CA ARG A 24 -2.72 -3.37 12.87
C ARG A 24 -3.73 -3.07 13.97
N GLU A 25 -3.32 -2.34 15.00
CA GLU A 25 -4.23 -1.93 16.07
C GLU A 25 -5.30 -0.98 15.56
N PHE A 26 -4.93 -0.02 14.73
CA PHE A 26 -5.87 0.89 14.09
C PHE A 26 -6.90 0.12 13.25
N MET A 27 -6.47 -0.88 12.48
CA MET A 27 -7.38 -1.74 11.71
C MET A 27 -8.38 -2.46 12.62
N ARG A 28 -7.92 -3.05 13.71
CA ARG A 28 -8.82 -3.73 14.67
C ARG A 28 -9.85 -2.77 15.24
N ASN A 29 -9.42 -1.54 15.57
CA ASN A 29 -10.28 -0.54 16.21
C ASN A 29 -11.25 0.15 15.25
N THR A 30 -11.05 0.00 13.94
CA THR A 30 -11.90 0.63 12.91
C THR A 30 -12.69 -0.37 12.09
N GLY A 31 -12.88 -1.59 12.60
CA GLY A 31 -13.74 -2.59 11.98
C GLY A 31 -13.06 -3.45 10.92
N ASN A 32 -11.74 -3.48 10.88
CA ASN A 32 -10.96 -4.23 9.89
C ASN A 32 -9.93 -5.16 10.57
N PRO A 33 -10.37 -6.14 11.38
CA PRO A 33 -9.43 -6.97 12.14
C PRO A 33 -8.75 -8.06 11.32
N ASN A 34 -9.24 -8.38 10.12
CA ASN A 34 -8.81 -9.56 9.37
C ASN A 34 -7.88 -9.28 8.19
N GLN A 35 -7.62 -8.03 7.84
CA GLN A 35 -6.75 -7.73 6.71
C GLN A 35 -5.31 -8.16 7.00
N TRP A 36 -4.72 -7.67 8.08
CA TRP A 36 -3.36 -8.03 8.50
C TRP A 36 -3.32 -8.89 9.77
N GLY A 37 -4.44 -9.00 10.48
CA GLY A 37 -4.51 -9.75 11.72
C GLY A 37 -3.60 -9.15 12.80
N THR A 38 -2.80 -10.00 13.44
CA THR A 38 -1.94 -9.60 14.55
C THR A 38 -0.45 -9.64 14.23
N SER A 39 -0.06 -10.15 13.06
CA SER A 39 1.35 -10.42 12.75
C SER A 39 1.80 -10.06 11.34
N ASN A 40 0.90 -9.71 10.44
CA ASN A 40 1.27 -9.32 9.08
C ASN A 40 1.59 -7.82 9.01
N PRO A 41 2.56 -7.39 8.18
CA PRO A 41 3.42 -8.24 7.37
C PRO A 41 4.51 -8.92 8.21
N PRO A 42 4.97 -10.15 7.83
CA PRO A 42 6.06 -10.82 8.54
C PRO A 42 7.39 -10.07 8.45
N HIS A 43 8.19 -10.19 9.51
CA HIS A 43 9.50 -9.52 9.57
C HIS A 43 10.38 -9.86 8.37
N GLU A 44 10.44 -11.14 7.98
CA GLU A 44 11.28 -11.58 6.86
C GLU A 44 10.88 -10.97 5.53
N TRP A 45 9.60 -10.65 5.33
CA TRP A 45 9.15 -9.95 4.12
C TRP A 45 9.71 -8.52 4.09
N LEU A 46 9.75 -7.86 5.23
CA LEU A 46 10.28 -6.49 5.33
C LEU A 46 11.78 -6.47 5.05
N VAL A 47 12.52 -7.45 5.57
CA VAL A 47 13.95 -7.58 5.31
C VAL A 47 14.21 -7.78 3.81
N ASP A 48 13.46 -8.70 3.17
CA ASP A 48 13.59 -8.94 1.73
C ASP A 48 13.25 -7.71 0.91
N ASP A 49 12.17 -7.02 1.25
CA ASP A 49 11.74 -5.81 0.53
C ASP A 49 12.80 -4.71 0.62
N ILE A 50 13.44 -4.56 1.77
CA ILE A 50 14.52 -3.58 1.95
C ILE A 50 15.71 -3.97 1.06
N HIS A 51 16.12 -5.24 1.06
CA HIS A 51 17.25 -5.69 0.24
C HIS A 51 16.97 -5.53 -1.25
N GLN A 52 15.73 -5.62 -1.68
CA GLN A 52 15.36 -5.45 -3.08
C GLN A 52 15.02 -4.00 -3.46
N SER A 53 15.16 -3.07 -2.52
CA SER A 53 14.85 -1.65 -2.70
C SER A 53 13.38 -1.40 -3.09
N LEU A 54 12.48 -2.22 -2.57
CA LEU A 54 11.03 -2.12 -2.84
C LEU A 54 10.26 -1.45 -1.69
N LEU A 55 10.86 -1.37 -0.50
CA LEU A 55 10.23 -0.75 0.66
C LEU A 55 10.69 0.70 0.78
N HIS A 56 9.74 1.59 0.99
CA HIS A 56 9.97 3.04 1.08
C HIS A 56 9.47 3.54 2.42
N VAL A 57 10.12 4.56 2.96
CA VAL A 57 9.67 5.26 4.16
C VAL A 57 9.37 6.71 3.83
N ILE A 58 8.44 7.27 4.58
CA ILE A 58 8.01 8.67 4.48
C ILE A 58 8.40 9.33 5.79
N GLU A 59 9.25 10.35 5.71
CA GLU A 59 9.80 10.98 6.91
C GLU A 59 9.78 12.51 6.83
N ASP A 60 9.88 13.13 7.98
CA ASP A 60 10.13 14.56 8.14
C ASP A 60 11.23 14.76 9.19
N GLU A 61 11.42 15.98 9.67
CA GLU A 61 12.46 16.28 10.66
C GLU A 61 12.26 15.56 11.99
N LYS A 62 11.07 15.06 12.27
CA LYS A 62 10.75 14.32 13.50
C LYS A 62 10.99 12.83 13.40
N GLY A 63 11.17 12.31 12.19
CA GLY A 63 11.41 10.90 11.95
C GLY A 63 10.47 10.30 10.90
N ILE A 64 10.36 8.98 10.92
CA ILE A 64 9.56 8.22 9.96
C ILE A 64 8.11 8.13 10.47
N HIS A 65 7.16 8.42 9.57
CA HIS A 65 5.72 8.41 9.86
C HIS A 65 4.94 7.44 8.99
N GLY A 66 5.53 6.94 7.93
CA GLY A 66 4.86 6.02 7.02
C GLY A 66 5.82 5.08 6.32
N VAL A 67 5.27 3.97 5.82
CA VAL A 67 6.02 2.94 5.10
C VAL A 67 5.13 2.33 4.04
N PHE A 68 5.69 1.99 2.88
CA PHE A 68 4.94 1.32 1.82
C PHE A 68 5.88 0.56 0.89
N TYR A 69 5.34 -0.50 0.30
CA TYR A 69 5.99 -1.28 -0.76
C TYR A 69 5.53 -0.72 -2.10
N PHE A 70 6.44 -0.63 -3.07
CA PHE A 70 6.10 -0.23 -4.44
C PHE A 70 6.94 -1.00 -5.44
N TYR A 71 6.27 -1.60 -6.44
CA TYR A 71 6.90 -2.36 -7.50
C TYR A 71 6.27 -2.02 -8.84
N ILE A 72 7.10 -1.73 -9.85
CA ILE A 72 6.65 -1.50 -11.22
C ILE A 72 6.83 -2.81 -12.00
N GLY A 73 5.74 -3.38 -12.48
CA GLY A 73 5.72 -4.64 -13.19
C GLY A 73 4.48 -5.45 -12.84
N GLU A 74 4.35 -6.63 -13.44
CA GLU A 74 3.19 -7.48 -13.19
C GLU A 74 3.21 -8.04 -11.77
N ASP A 75 2.05 -7.95 -11.12
CA ASP A 75 1.82 -8.57 -9.82
C ASP A 75 1.04 -9.88 -10.03
N PRO A 76 1.56 -11.03 -9.54
CA PRO A 76 0.87 -12.30 -9.76
C PRO A 76 -0.57 -12.34 -9.23
N THR A 77 -0.87 -11.59 -8.16
CA THR A 77 -2.22 -11.56 -7.59
C THR A 77 -3.19 -10.73 -8.43
N TYR A 78 -2.69 -9.98 -9.40
CA TYR A 78 -3.51 -9.12 -10.27
C TYR A 78 -3.75 -9.74 -11.65
N GLY A 79 -3.29 -10.97 -11.87
CA GLY A 79 -3.49 -11.66 -13.14
C GLY A 79 -4.96 -12.02 -13.40
N GLU A 80 -5.68 -12.41 -12.36
CA GLU A 80 -7.11 -12.73 -12.43
C GLU A 80 -7.90 -11.73 -11.61
N ILE A 81 -9.02 -11.28 -12.19
CA ILE A 81 -9.92 -10.35 -11.53
C ILE A 81 -11.35 -10.76 -11.83
N GLU A 82 -12.23 -10.71 -10.83
CA GLU A 82 -13.64 -11.03 -10.97
C GLU A 82 -14.50 -9.86 -10.47
N ASP A 83 -15.79 -9.94 -10.71
CA ASP A 83 -16.75 -8.90 -10.31
C ASP A 83 -16.33 -7.52 -10.83
N GLY A 84 -15.83 -7.50 -12.06
CA GLY A 84 -15.33 -6.32 -12.73
C GLY A 84 -14.20 -6.68 -13.68
N ALA A 85 -13.41 -5.69 -14.05
CA ALA A 85 -12.26 -5.88 -14.95
C ALA A 85 -11.26 -4.74 -14.78
N TRP A 86 -10.00 -5.01 -15.06
CA TRP A 86 -9.00 -3.94 -15.17
C TRP A 86 -9.39 -3.02 -16.33
N HIS A 87 -9.30 -1.71 -16.11
CA HIS A 87 -9.72 -0.70 -17.10
C HIS A 87 -8.60 -0.34 -18.08
N TYR A 88 -7.34 -0.59 -17.69
CA TYR A 88 -6.18 -0.18 -18.46
C TYR A 88 -5.25 -1.35 -18.68
N ASP A 89 -4.83 -1.58 -19.92
CA ASP A 89 -3.87 -2.61 -20.32
C ASP A 89 -2.52 -1.94 -20.58
N ALA A 90 -1.86 -1.52 -19.51
CA ALA A 90 -0.58 -0.82 -19.57
C ALA A 90 0.26 -1.26 -18.38
N THR A 91 1.58 -1.10 -18.49
CA THR A 91 2.49 -1.32 -17.36
C THR A 91 2.02 -0.50 -16.15
N TYR A 92 2.06 -1.08 -14.99
CA TYR A 92 1.58 -0.44 -13.77
C TYR A 92 2.55 -0.61 -12.62
N GLY A 93 2.42 0.27 -11.64
CA GLY A 93 3.07 0.12 -10.35
C GLY A 93 2.04 -0.28 -9.30
N THR A 94 2.46 -1.09 -8.33
CA THR A 94 1.59 -1.58 -7.27
C THR A 94 2.09 -1.11 -5.92
N ILE A 95 1.18 -0.49 -5.15
CA ILE A 95 1.43 -0.14 -3.76
C ILE A 95 0.87 -1.24 -2.88
N HIS A 96 1.70 -1.83 -2.03
CA HIS A 96 1.30 -2.82 -1.04
C HIS A 96 1.75 -2.39 0.36
N ARG A 97 1.08 -2.92 1.36
CA ARG A 97 1.49 -2.82 2.77
C ARG A 97 1.79 -1.39 3.21
N ILE A 98 0.96 -0.44 2.78
CA ILE A 98 1.09 0.93 3.25
C ILE A 98 0.60 1.07 4.69
N ALA A 99 1.36 1.75 5.52
CA ALA A 99 1.03 1.97 6.92
C ALA A 99 1.48 3.35 7.37
N SER A 100 0.78 3.87 8.36
CA SER A 100 1.00 5.20 8.94
C SER A 100 1.00 5.08 10.46
N ASP A 101 1.69 6.00 11.13
CA ASP A 101 1.66 6.15 12.59
C ASP A 101 0.50 7.04 13.08
N GLY A 102 -0.45 7.33 12.19
CA GLY A 102 -1.56 8.24 12.48
C GLY A 102 -1.34 9.66 11.96
N SER A 103 -0.16 9.96 11.48
CA SER A 103 0.14 11.25 10.85
C SER A 103 -0.64 11.38 9.55
N GLY A 104 -1.13 12.58 9.25
CA GLY A 104 -1.92 12.83 8.06
C GLY A 104 -1.09 12.88 6.79
N GLY A 105 -1.73 12.63 5.66
CA GLY A 105 -1.13 12.82 4.33
C GLY A 105 -0.19 11.72 3.86
N ILE A 106 -0.12 10.59 4.57
CA ILE A 106 0.81 9.50 4.23
C ILE A 106 0.42 8.82 2.91
N LEU A 107 -0.84 8.44 2.75
CA LEU A 107 -1.28 7.79 1.50
C LEU A 107 -1.12 8.73 0.30
N ARG A 108 -1.52 9.99 0.45
CA ARG A 108 -1.34 11.00 -0.62
C ARG A 108 0.12 11.15 -1.00
N THR A 109 1.01 11.23 -0.02
CA THR A 109 2.44 11.36 -0.27
C THR A 109 3.00 10.15 -1.03
N ALA A 110 2.59 8.93 -0.63
CA ALA A 110 2.99 7.71 -1.32
C ALA A 110 2.48 7.70 -2.77
N VAL A 111 1.22 8.03 -2.99
CA VAL A 111 0.62 8.05 -4.33
C VAL A 111 1.30 9.10 -5.21
N ASP A 112 1.54 10.31 -4.69
CA ASP A 112 2.21 11.36 -5.45
C ASP A 112 3.63 10.97 -5.83
N PHE A 113 4.36 10.33 -4.92
CA PHE A 113 5.70 9.82 -5.20
C PHE A 113 5.67 8.79 -6.34
N CYS A 114 4.77 7.82 -6.25
CA CYS A 114 4.63 6.77 -7.25
C CYS A 114 4.17 7.33 -8.60
N ALA A 115 3.29 8.32 -8.59
CA ALA A 115 2.81 8.98 -9.81
C ALA A 115 3.91 9.74 -10.54
N GLY A 116 4.96 10.14 -9.83
CA GLY A 116 6.16 10.71 -10.45
C GLY A 116 7.02 9.68 -11.19
N LEU A 117 6.80 8.39 -10.93
CA LEU A 117 7.54 7.30 -11.54
C LEU A 117 6.76 6.60 -12.65
N ILE A 118 5.44 6.51 -12.53
CA ILE A 118 4.59 5.83 -13.50
C ILE A 118 3.16 6.38 -13.42
N ASP A 119 2.48 6.43 -14.57
CA ASP A 119 1.13 7.00 -14.67
C ASP A 119 0.03 6.06 -14.20
N HIS A 120 0.27 4.76 -14.24
CA HIS A 120 -0.73 3.73 -13.94
C HIS A 120 -0.38 3.03 -12.62
N ILE A 121 -1.23 3.20 -11.62
CA ILE A 121 -1.01 2.66 -10.26
C ILE A 121 -2.20 1.80 -9.87
N ARG A 122 -1.92 0.64 -9.28
CA ARG A 122 -2.92 -0.28 -8.73
C ARG A 122 -2.69 -0.46 -7.24
N ILE A 123 -3.79 -0.67 -6.52
CA ILE A 123 -3.78 -0.89 -5.07
C ILE A 123 -4.99 -1.77 -4.73
N ASP A 124 -4.89 -2.53 -3.66
CA ASP A 124 -6.01 -3.32 -3.17
C ASP A 124 -6.17 -3.17 -1.66
N THR A 125 -7.36 -3.50 -1.16
CA THR A 125 -7.63 -3.48 0.26
C THR A 125 -8.74 -4.47 0.64
N HIS A 126 -8.82 -4.81 1.91
CA HIS A 126 -9.86 -5.68 2.45
C HIS A 126 -11.23 -4.98 2.41
N HIS A 127 -12.30 -5.75 2.17
CA HIS A 127 -13.66 -5.19 2.12
C HIS A 127 -14.11 -4.53 3.43
N ASP A 128 -13.50 -4.89 4.56
CA ASP A 128 -13.78 -4.26 5.85
C ASP A 128 -13.02 -2.94 6.06
N ASN A 129 -12.07 -2.63 5.20
CA ASN A 129 -11.24 -1.42 5.35
C ASN A 129 -11.91 -0.22 4.70
N LEU A 130 -12.95 0.30 5.32
CA LEU A 130 -13.69 1.45 4.80
C LEU A 130 -12.83 2.72 4.77
N VAL A 131 -11.91 2.85 5.72
CA VAL A 131 -10.99 4.00 5.77
C VAL A 131 -10.15 4.06 4.50
N MET A 132 -9.55 2.93 4.10
CA MET A 132 -8.73 2.87 2.90
C MET A 132 -9.57 3.02 1.63
N GLN A 133 -10.74 2.39 1.56
CA GLN A 133 -11.63 2.50 0.41
C GLN A 133 -11.99 3.96 0.13
N ASN A 134 -12.34 4.70 1.18
CA ASN A 134 -12.67 6.12 1.07
C ASN A 134 -11.44 6.96 0.69
N ALA A 135 -10.28 6.63 1.25
CA ALA A 135 -9.05 7.38 1.00
C ALA A 135 -8.58 7.24 -0.44
N VAL A 136 -8.59 6.02 -1.01
CA VAL A 136 -8.17 5.82 -2.41
C VAL A 136 -9.17 6.47 -3.38
N ALA A 137 -10.46 6.42 -3.07
CA ALA A 137 -11.47 7.07 -3.90
C ALA A 137 -11.22 8.58 -3.97
N LYS A 138 -10.88 9.22 -2.86
CA LYS A 138 -10.56 10.65 -2.81
C LYS A 138 -9.33 11.01 -3.63
N LEU A 139 -8.43 10.05 -3.84
CA LEU A 139 -7.20 10.26 -4.61
C LEU A 139 -7.38 9.90 -6.10
N GLY A 140 -8.60 9.62 -6.53
CA GLY A 140 -8.91 9.38 -7.93
C GLY A 140 -8.80 7.94 -8.38
N PHE A 141 -8.66 6.99 -7.45
CA PHE A 141 -8.70 5.56 -7.79
C PHE A 141 -10.13 5.12 -8.04
N GLU A 142 -10.31 4.24 -9.00
CA GLU A 142 -11.60 3.65 -9.34
C GLU A 142 -11.57 2.16 -9.02
N ARG A 143 -12.70 1.64 -8.51
CA ARG A 143 -12.84 0.20 -8.27
C ARG A 143 -12.78 -0.55 -9.60
N SER A 144 -11.95 -1.58 -9.66
CA SER A 144 -11.80 -2.42 -10.86
C SER A 144 -12.47 -3.78 -10.69
N GLY A 145 -12.43 -4.36 -9.50
CA GLY A 145 -13.04 -5.67 -9.23
C GLY A 145 -12.48 -6.31 -7.98
N ILE A 146 -12.54 -7.63 -7.92
CA ILE A 146 -12.05 -8.43 -6.80
C ILE A 146 -10.90 -9.31 -7.26
N ILE A 147 -9.79 -9.23 -6.55
CA ILE A 147 -8.65 -10.12 -6.71
C ILE A 147 -8.53 -11.05 -5.51
N HIS A 148 -7.76 -12.10 -5.64
CA HIS A 148 -7.50 -13.03 -4.54
C HIS A 148 -6.00 -13.11 -4.27
N LEU A 149 -5.64 -13.02 -2.99
CA LEU A 149 -4.26 -13.22 -2.55
C LEU A 149 -3.87 -14.70 -2.71
N ALA A 150 -2.59 -15.00 -2.57
CA ALA A 150 -2.08 -16.38 -2.71
C ALA A 150 -2.79 -17.36 -1.76
N ASN A 151 -3.24 -16.89 -0.59
CA ASN A 151 -3.99 -17.71 0.38
C ASN A 151 -5.49 -17.80 0.08
N GLY A 152 -5.96 -17.23 -1.04
CA GLY A 152 -7.37 -17.24 -1.43
C GLY A 152 -8.20 -16.09 -0.86
N SER A 153 -7.64 -15.27 0.01
CA SER A 153 -8.37 -14.16 0.63
C SER A 153 -8.72 -13.09 -0.43
N PRO A 154 -10.01 -12.68 -0.49
CA PRO A 154 -10.41 -11.67 -1.48
C PRO A 154 -9.98 -10.26 -1.08
N ARG A 155 -9.72 -9.42 -2.09
CA ARG A 155 -9.42 -8.00 -1.90
C ARG A 155 -10.12 -7.20 -2.99
N ILE A 156 -10.57 -6.00 -2.64
CA ILE A 156 -11.10 -5.06 -3.61
C ILE A 156 -9.91 -4.38 -4.28
N ALA A 157 -9.87 -4.44 -5.61
CA ALA A 157 -8.81 -3.87 -6.41
C ALA A 157 -9.22 -2.53 -6.99
N TYR A 158 -8.29 -1.59 -7.01
CA TYR A 158 -8.47 -0.24 -7.52
C TYR A 158 -7.34 0.10 -8.47
N GLU A 159 -7.63 0.96 -9.43
CA GLU A 159 -6.59 1.52 -10.28
C GLU A 159 -6.83 3.01 -10.55
N ARG A 160 -5.73 3.69 -10.80
CA ARG A 160 -5.70 5.08 -11.20
C ARG A 160 -4.72 5.21 -12.36
N CYS A 161 -5.19 5.74 -13.48
CA CYS A 161 -4.30 6.01 -14.61
C CYS A 161 -4.53 7.43 -15.12
N ILE A 162 -3.46 8.21 -15.15
CA ILE A 162 -3.47 9.51 -15.81
C ILE A 162 -2.94 9.36 -17.24
N CYS A 163 -3.09 8.17 -17.79
CA CYS A 163 -2.73 7.82 -19.17
C CYS A 163 -3.61 8.62 -20.15
N LYS A 164 -2.99 9.14 -21.17
CA LYS A 164 -3.69 9.87 -22.24
C LYS A 164 -3.67 9.07 -23.53
#